data_8ba99753c2985d0e746e0ade48fff5a4
#
_entry.id   8ba99753c2985d0e746e0ade48fff5a4
#
_cell.length_a   1.000
_cell.length_b   1.000
_cell.length_c   1.000
_cell.angle_alpha   90.00
_cell.angle_beta   90.00
_cell.angle_gamma   90.00
#
_symmetry.space_group_name_H-M   'P 1'
#
loop_
_entity.id
_entity.type
_entity.pdbx_description
1 polymer ?
#
loop_
_entity_poly.entity_id
_entity_poly.type
_entity_poly.pdbx_seq_one_letter_code
_entity_poly.pdbx_strand_id
1 'polypeptide(L)'
;LAQIDRGLYGVTGHYETLEYTSFGEQKFLIDGFAAEPGTVSGRDEFRGTGGSLYFLRHQDVLIGSDRLRVEVRDKDSGDVIGVRNLVPVVDYDFDYLQGRILLSEPLPSVATDGLLISDSSLSGNPVYLVSRYEYSPGFDEIETLASGGRVHYWFNDHIKLGGTMSQQDED
;
A
#
# COMPACT_ATOMS: atom_id res chain seq x y z
N LEU A 1 13.43 3.65 7.65
CA LEU A 1 12.50 4.51 6.91
C LEU A 1 12.24 3.82 5.58
N ALA A 2 11.07 3.24 5.40
CA ALA A 2 10.63 2.71 4.11
C ALA A 2 10.40 3.90 3.18
N GLN A 3 11.17 3.96 2.10
CA GLN A 3 10.96 4.92 1.03
C GLN A 3 9.83 4.34 0.17
N ILE A 4 8.67 4.96 0.24
CA ILE A 4 7.53 4.61 -0.61
C ILE A 4 7.64 5.52 -1.83
N ASP A 5 7.96 4.93 -2.98
CA ASP A 5 8.00 5.61 -4.28
C ASP A 5 6.67 5.33 -4.98
N ARG A 6 5.75 6.29 -4.90
CA ARG A 6 4.43 6.21 -5.53
C ARG A 6 4.32 7.26 -6.63
N GLY A 7 3.88 6.85 -7.81
CA GLY A 7 3.46 7.76 -8.86
C GLY A 7 2.16 8.46 -8.45
N LEU A 8 2.14 9.79 -8.49
CA LEU A 8 0.95 10.60 -8.28
C LEU A 8 0.57 11.26 -9.61
N TYR A 9 -0.70 11.21 -9.97
CA TYR A 9 -1.26 11.97 -11.07
C TYR A 9 -2.00 13.18 -10.51
N GLY A 10 -1.60 14.38 -10.90
CA GLY A 10 -2.25 15.55 -10.31
C GLY A 10 -1.82 16.86 -10.94
N VAL A 11 -2.37 17.91 -10.38
CA VAL A 11 -2.13 19.31 -10.76
C VAL A 11 -1.48 20.05 -9.61
N THR A 12 -0.48 20.87 -9.91
CA THR A 12 0.11 21.80 -8.96
C THR A 12 -0.11 23.23 -9.44
N GLY A 13 -0.43 24.12 -8.53
CA GLY A 13 -0.52 25.54 -8.76
C GLY A 13 0.48 26.29 -7.88
N HIS A 14 1.22 27.20 -8.48
CA HIS A 14 2.16 28.07 -7.80
C HIS A 14 1.89 29.51 -8.22
N TYR A 15 1.75 30.40 -7.25
CA TYR A 15 1.62 31.84 -7.50
C TYR A 15 2.44 32.62 -6.49
N GLU A 16 3.19 33.58 -6.97
CA GLU A 16 4.01 34.49 -6.19
C GLU A 16 3.90 35.92 -6.70
N THR A 17 4.02 36.89 -5.79
CA THR A 17 4.04 38.29 -6.18
C THR A 17 5.45 38.72 -6.61
N LEU A 18 5.52 39.72 -7.49
CA LEU A 18 6.78 40.36 -7.88
C LEU A 18 7.31 41.36 -6.84
N GLU A 19 6.56 41.53 -5.74
CA GLU A 19 7.00 42.40 -4.65
C GLU A 19 7.87 41.62 -3.66
N TYR A 20 8.98 42.25 -3.26
CA TYR A 20 9.96 41.66 -2.36
C TYR A 20 10.02 42.48 -1.04
N THR A 21 10.41 41.82 0.02
CA THR A 21 10.87 42.44 1.27
C THR A 21 12.22 43.14 1.06
N SER A 22 12.66 43.95 1.99
CA SER A 22 13.96 44.61 1.93
C SER A 22 15.15 43.65 1.94
N PHE A 23 14.93 42.39 2.38
CA PHE A 23 15.94 41.33 2.42
C PHE A 23 15.76 40.27 1.31
N GLY A 24 14.89 40.52 0.32
CA GLY A 24 14.80 39.73 -0.92
C GLY A 24 13.87 38.51 -0.89
N GLU A 25 13.02 38.32 0.13
CA GLU A 25 11.95 37.35 0.09
C GLU A 25 10.68 37.92 -0.59
N GLN A 26 9.94 37.07 -1.31
CA GLN A 26 8.67 37.45 -1.91
C GLN A 26 7.62 37.74 -0.86
N LYS A 27 6.86 38.82 -1.04
CA LYS A 27 5.86 39.27 -0.05
C LYS A 27 4.68 38.31 0.05
N PHE A 28 4.27 37.68 -1.05
CA PHE A 28 3.17 36.73 -1.05
C PHE A 28 3.51 35.52 -1.90
N LEU A 29 3.21 34.33 -1.37
CA LEU A 29 3.34 33.06 -2.07
C LEU A 29 2.19 32.16 -1.68
N ILE A 30 1.60 31.50 -2.66
CA ILE A 30 0.64 30.42 -2.50
C ILE A 30 1.03 29.25 -3.40
N ASP A 31 1.12 28.07 -2.81
CA ASP A 31 1.27 26.79 -3.50
C ASP A 31 0.06 25.93 -3.19
N GLY A 32 -0.40 25.21 -4.17
CA GLY A 32 -1.44 24.22 -3.99
C GLY A 32 -1.22 23.01 -4.88
N PHE A 33 -1.69 21.87 -4.45
CA PHE A 33 -1.72 20.65 -5.26
C PHE A 33 -3.00 19.86 -5.01
N ALA A 34 -3.42 19.15 -6.04
CA ALA A 34 -4.42 18.10 -5.96
C ALA A 34 -3.92 16.91 -6.78
N ALA A 35 -3.86 15.73 -6.18
CA ALA A 35 -3.28 14.57 -6.82
C ALA A 35 -4.05 13.30 -6.42
N GLU A 36 -4.18 12.40 -7.36
CA GLU A 36 -4.72 11.05 -7.15
C GLU A 36 -3.56 10.07 -7.03
N PRO A 37 -3.57 9.14 -6.06
CA PRO A 37 -2.61 8.06 -6.03
C PRO A 37 -2.81 7.17 -7.25
N GLY A 38 -1.74 6.88 -7.99
CA GLY A 38 -1.79 5.99 -9.17
C GLY A 38 -2.03 4.54 -8.80
N THR A 39 -1.90 4.17 -7.54
CA THR A 39 -2.10 2.81 -7.01
C THR A 39 -2.73 2.85 -5.62
N VAL A 40 -3.53 1.82 -5.33
CA VAL A 40 -4.16 1.59 -4.02
C VAL A 40 -3.63 0.29 -3.43
N SER A 41 -3.45 0.27 -2.11
CA SER A 41 -3.02 -0.95 -1.40
C SER A 41 -4.18 -1.92 -1.24
N GLY A 42 -3.96 -3.18 -1.65
CA GLY A 42 -4.88 -4.30 -1.47
C GLY A 42 -4.34 -5.31 -0.46
N ARG A 43 -5.25 -5.95 0.26
CA ARG A 43 -4.96 -7.09 1.13
C ARG A 43 -6.04 -8.15 0.99
N ASP A 44 -5.60 -9.37 0.67
CA ASP A 44 -6.48 -10.53 0.62
C ASP A 44 -5.97 -11.65 1.53
N GLU A 45 -6.90 -12.37 2.11
CA GLU A 45 -6.63 -13.54 2.95
C GLU A 45 -7.41 -14.74 2.42
N PHE A 46 -6.70 -15.85 2.26
CA PHE A 46 -7.27 -17.10 1.79
C PHE A 46 -6.98 -18.20 2.79
N ARG A 47 -8.01 -18.93 3.19
CA ARG A 47 -7.80 -20.16 3.95
C ARG A 47 -7.23 -21.24 3.05
N GLY A 48 -6.24 -21.98 3.51
CA GLY A 48 -5.74 -23.15 2.81
C GLY A 48 -6.83 -24.20 2.60
N THR A 49 -6.90 -24.74 1.39
CA THR A 49 -7.90 -25.74 0.98
C THR A 49 -7.28 -26.99 0.37
N GLY A 50 -5.95 -27.07 0.35
CA GLY A 50 -5.21 -28.10 -0.37
C GLY A 50 -4.98 -27.77 -1.85
N GLY A 51 -5.35 -26.57 -2.27
CA GLY A 51 -5.12 -26.08 -3.64
C GLY A 51 -3.90 -25.18 -3.75
N SER A 52 -3.48 -24.93 -4.99
CA SER A 52 -2.35 -24.05 -5.31
C SER A 52 -2.78 -22.75 -5.99
N LEU A 53 -4.02 -22.66 -6.48
CA LEU A 53 -4.50 -21.54 -7.28
C LEU A 53 -5.40 -20.62 -6.46
N TYR A 54 -5.05 -19.33 -6.44
CA TYR A 54 -5.79 -18.28 -5.73
C TYR A 54 -6.00 -17.07 -6.63
N PHE A 55 -7.13 -16.38 -6.47
CA PHE A 55 -7.44 -15.15 -7.20
C PHE A 55 -7.64 -14.02 -6.21
N LEU A 56 -6.91 -12.94 -6.44
CA LEU A 56 -7.08 -11.70 -5.69
C LEU A 56 -8.42 -11.05 -6.02
N ARG A 57 -8.88 -10.20 -5.15
CA ARG A 57 -10.08 -9.39 -5.35
C ARG A 57 -9.90 -8.38 -6.48
N HIS A 58 -8.68 -7.86 -6.65
CA HIS A 58 -8.35 -6.84 -7.62
C HIS A 58 -7.43 -7.40 -8.71
N GLN A 59 -7.56 -6.82 -9.89
CA GLN A 59 -6.72 -7.05 -11.06
C GLN A 59 -5.76 -5.87 -11.25
N ASP A 60 -4.97 -5.87 -12.32
CA ASP A 60 -4.02 -4.80 -12.65
C ASP A 60 -3.08 -4.46 -11.49
N VAL A 61 -2.56 -5.50 -10.86
CA VAL A 61 -1.62 -5.41 -9.74
C VAL A 61 -0.28 -4.85 -10.21
N LEU A 62 0.29 -3.91 -9.47
CA LEU A 62 1.59 -3.34 -9.78
C LEU A 62 2.69 -4.39 -9.67
N ILE A 63 3.45 -4.56 -10.75
CA ILE A 63 4.52 -5.55 -10.83
C ILE A 63 5.54 -5.34 -9.71
N GLY A 64 5.79 -6.40 -8.94
CA GLY A 64 6.76 -6.39 -7.83
C GLY A 64 6.26 -5.77 -6.52
N SER A 65 5.00 -5.35 -6.46
CA SER A 65 4.37 -4.87 -5.22
C SER A 65 3.89 -6.01 -4.32
N ASP A 66 3.74 -7.19 -4.88
CA ASP A 66 3.23 -8.37 -4.19
C ASP A 66 4.12 -8.80 -3.02
N ARG A 67 3.48 -9.12 -1.91
CA ARG A 67 4.10 -9.66 -0.70
C ARG A 67 3.19 -10.76 -0.17
N LEU A 68 3.61 -11.99 -0.35
CA LEU A 68 2.87 -13.16 0.07
C LEU A 68 3.51 -13.79 1.30
N ARG A 69 2.68 -14.22 2.22
CA ARG A 69 3.10 -15.00 3.36
C ARG A 69 2.06 -16.05 3.73
N VAL A 70 2.53 -17.13 4.28
CA VAL A 70 1.68 -18.14 4.92
C VAL A 70 1.65 -17.88 6.41
N GLU A 71 0.46 -17.86 6.98
CA GLU A 71 0.22 -17.74 8.42
C GLU A 71 -0.42 -19.01 8.95
N VAL A 72 0.08 -19.49 10.07
CA VAL A 72 -0.60 -20.50 10.88
C VAL A 72 -1.23 -19.76 12.04
N ARG A 73 -2.54 -19.92 12.20
CA ARG A 73 -3.30 -19.26 13.27
C ARG A 73 -3.80 -20.29 14.26
N ASP A 74 -3.71 -19.96 15.54
CA ASP A 74 -4.25 -20.80 16.59
C ASP A 74 -5.76 -20.99 16.37
N LYS A 75 -6.22 -22.25 16.47
CA LYS A 75 -7.60 -22.62 16.18
C LYS A 75 -8.62 -22.07 17.19
N ASP A 76 -8.18 -21.77 18.42
CA ASP A 76 -9.06 -21.37 19.51
C ASP A 76 -9.06 -19.85 19.69
N SER A 77 -7.89 -19.19 19.60
CA SER A 77 -7.76 -17.73 19.75
C SER A 77 -7.77 -16.97 18.41
N GLY A 78 -7.37 -17.61 17.31
CA GLY A 78 -7.19 -16.96 16.02
C GLY A 78 -5.87 -16.20 15.90
N ASP A 79 -5.02 -16.21 16.92
CA ASP A 79 -3.75 -15.52 16.91
C ASP A 79 -2.77 -16.16 15.93
N VAL A 80 -1.93 -15.32 15.31
CA VAL A 80 -0.88 -15.80 14.41
C VAL A 80 0.25 -16.39 15.23
N ILE A 81 0.43 -17.70 15.13
CA ILE A 81 1.45 -18.46 15.88
C ILE A 81 2.63 -18.88 15.01
N GLY A 82 2.50 -18.79 13.68
CA GLY A 82 3.58 -19.05 12.73
C GLY A 82 3.45 -18.22 11.47
N VAL A 83 4.58 -17.76 10.93
CA VAL A 83 4.62 -16.98 9.68
C VAL A 83 5.79 -17.43 8.83
N ARG A 84 5.53 -17.65 7.53
CA ARG A 84 6.54 -17.86 6.50
C ARG A 84 6.30 -16.90 5.35
N ASN A 85 7.28 -16.05 5.05
CA ASN A 85 7.25 -15.22 3.85
C ASN A 85 7.61 -16.08 2.63
N LEU A 86 6.86 -15.93 1.56
CA LEU A 86 7.07 -16.62 0.30
C LEU A 86 7.97 -15.79 -0.62
N VAL A 87 8.78 -16.50 -1.41
CA VAL A 87 9.74 -15.91 -2.35
C VAL A 87 9.15 -15.98 -3.76
N PRO A 88 9.01 -14.85 -4.48
CA PRO A 88 8.55 -14.84 -5.87
C PRO A 88 9.38 -15.76 -6.75
N VAL A 89 8.74 -16.43 -7.73
CA VAL A 89 9.33 -17.35 -8.70
C VAL A 89 9.80 -18.68 -8.09
N VAL A 90 10.08 -18.73 -6.80
CA VAL A 90 10.49 -19.97 -6.09
C VAL A 90 9.29 -20.66 -5.46
N ASP A 91 8.56 -19.91 -4.60
CA ASP A 91 7.41 -20.46 -3.86
C ASP A 91 6.08 -20.21 -4.59
N TYR A 92 6.03 -19.24 -5.49
CA TYR A 92 4.83 -18.92 -6.27
C TYR A 92 5.14 -18.20 -7.57
N ASP A 93 4.19 -18.28 -8.51
CA ASP A 93 4.10 -17.47 -9.72
C ASP A 93 2.92 -16.52 -9.62
N PHE A 94 3.06 -15.27 -10.12
CA PHE A 94 2.08 -14.23 -9.99
C PHE A 94 1.72 -13.63 -11.35
N ASP A 95 0.44 -13.73 -11.72
CA ASP A 95 -0.11 -13.05 -12.89
C ASP A 95 -0.69 -11.70 -12.46
N TYR A 96 0.07 -10.65 -12.69
CA TYR A 96 -0.25 -9.29 -12.24
C TYR A 96 -1.49 -8.71 -12.94
N LEU A 97 -1.72 -9.08 -14.20
CA LEU A 97 -2.86 -8.58 -14.96
C LEU A 97 -4.18 -9.18 -14.45
N GLN A 98 -4.17 -10.47 -14.14
CA GLN A 98 -5.37 -11.18 -13.68
C GLN A 98 -5.52 -11.18 -12.16
N GLY A 99 -4.52 -10.73 -11.40
CA GLY A 99 -4.49 -10.87 -9.95
C GLY A 99 -4.51 -12.34 -9.50
N ARG A 100 -3.78 -13.21 -10.22
CA ARG A 100 -3.78 -14.65 -9.99
C ARG A 100 -2.45 -15.11 -9.38
N ILE A 101 -2.55 -15.92 -8.34
CA ILE A 101 -1.43 -16.53 -7.63
C ILE A 101 -1.45 -18.03 -7.87
N LEU A 102 -0.33 -18.57 -8.33
CA LEU A 102 -0.10 -20.01 -8.42
C LEU A 102 1.04 -20.39 -7.49
N LEU A 103 0.73 -21.11 -6.40
CA LEU A 103 1.74 -21.62 -5.48
C LEU A 103 2.46 -22.84 -6.09
N SER A 104 3.77 -22.93 -5.89
CA SER A 104 4.58 -24.07 -6.29
C SER A 104 4.20 -25.36 -5.54
N GLU A 105 3.73 -25.20 -4.30
CA GLU A 105 3.22 -26.29 -3.48
C GLU A 105 1.79 -26.00 -3.02
N PRO A 106 0.89 -27.02 -2.99
CA PRO A 106 -0.46 -26.84 -2.49
C PRO A 106 -0.49 -26.38 -1.04
N LEU A 107 -1.35 -25.40 -0.72
CA LEU A 107 -1.49 -24.90 0.64
C LEU A 107 -2.47 -25.76 1.43
N PRO A 108 -2.02 -26.51 2.44
CA PRO A 108 -2.89 -27.36 3.23
C PRO A 108 -3.88 -26.54 4.06
N SER A 109 -5.01 -27.11 4.43
CA SER A 109 -6.02 -26.46 5.27
C SER A 109 -5.61 -26.33 6.74
N VAL A 110 -4.74 -27.23 7.18
CA VAL A 110 -4.17 -27.27 8.54
C VAL A 110 -2.67 -27.51 8.44
N ALA A 111 -1.93 -26.97 9.40
CA ALA A 111 -0.49 -27.21 9.49
C ALA A 111 -0.22 -28.68 9.81
N THR A 112 0.73 -29.28 9.10
CA THR A 112 1.20 -30.66 9.29
C THR A 112 2.72 -30.67 9.38
N ASP A 113 3.25 -31.64 10.09
CA ASP A 113 4.70 -31.84 10.20
C ASP A 113 5.31 -31.97 8.81
N GLY A 114 6.17 -31.03 8.44
CA GLY A 114 7.04 -31.16 7.26
C GLY A 114 6.70 -30.31 6.04
N LEU A 115 5.64 -29.51 5.99
CA LEU A 115 5.28 -28.85 4.73
C LEU A 115 5.78 -27.43 4.52
N LEU A 116 5.62 -26.50 5.40
CA LEU A 116 6.07 -25.12 5.18
C LEU A 116 6.68 -24.49 6.42
N ILE A 117 6.30 -24.98 7.59
CA ILE A 117 6.81 -24.58 8.89
C ILE A 117 7.08 -25.85 9.68
N SER A 118 8.35 -26.14 9.90
CA SER A 118 8.82 -27.41 10.51
C SER A 118 8.69 -27.41 12.05
N ASP A 119 7.60 -26.93 12.57
CA ASP A 119 7.38 -26.93 14.03
C ASP A 119 6.14 -27.79 14.36
N SER A 120 6.36 -28.92 15.02
CA SER A 120 5.31 -29.86 15.42
C SER A 120 4.28 -29.23 16.38
N SER A 121 4.65 -28.13 17.06
CA SER A 121 3.74 -27.38 17.93
C SER A 121 2.62 -26.67 17.14
N LEU A 122 2.78 -26.47 15.85
CA LEU A 122 1.81 -25.81 14.98
C LEU A 122 0.80 -26.77 14.34
N SER A 123 1.00 -28.09 14.49
CA SER A 123 0.19 -29.12 13.85
C SER A 123 -1.29 -29.02 14.25
N GLY A 124 -2.17 -29.18 13.25
CA GLY A 124 -3.64 -29.12 13.43
C GLY A 124 -4.25 -27.73 13.44
N ASN A 125 -3.44 -26.67 13.40
CA ASN A 125 -3.93 -25.29 13.33
C ASN A 125 -4.20 -24.85 11.89
N PRO A 126 -5.19 -23.97 11.63
CA PRO A 126 -5.55 -23.54 10.29
C PRO A 126 -4.44 -22.71 9.64
N VAL A 127 -4.28 -22.92 8.34
CA VAL A 127 -3.28 -22.24 7.50
C VAL A 127 -3.96 -21.23 6.59
N TYR A 128 -3.36 -20.05 6.45
CA TYR A 128 -3.83 -18.97 5.61
C TYR A 128 -2.73 -18.47 4.69
N LEU A 129 -3.10 -18.14 3.46
CA LEU A 129 -2.29 -17.31 2.56
C LEU A 129 -2.73 -15.86 2.72
N VAL A 130 -1.81 -14.99 3.06
CA VAL A 130 -2.04 -13.55 3.15
C VAL A 130 -1.25 -12.86 2.06
N SER A 131 -1.95 -12.16 1.18
CA SER A 131 -1.38 -11.35 0.10
C SER A 131 -1.55 -9.87 0.43
N ARG A 132 -0.48 -9.09 0.25
CA ARG A 132 -0.50 -7.64 0.21
C ARG A 132 0.09 -7.20 -1.11
N TYR A 133 -0.54 -6.24 -1.76
CA TYR A 133 -0.16 -5.78 -3.09
C TYR A 133 -0.64 -4.36 -3.31
N GLU A 134 -0.17 -3.73 -4.37
CA GLU A 134 -0.73 -2.49 -4.88
C GLU A 134 -1.37 -2.77 -6.24
N TYR A 135 -2.51 -2.17 -6.50
CA TYR A 135 -3.22 -2.32 -7.76
C TYR A 135 -3.60 -0.95 -8.31
N SER A 136 -3.78 -0.87 -9.62
CA SER A 136 -4.27 0.33 -10.28
C SER A 136 -5.81 0.27 -10.29
N PRO A 137 -6.49 1.12 -9.51
CA PRO A 137 -7.95 1.16 -9.54
C PRO A 137 -8.42 1.66 -10.91
N GLY A 138 -9.53 1.12 -11.40
CA GLY A 138 -10.22 1.65 -12.58
C GLY A 138 -10.73 3.07 -12.33
N PHE A 139 -11.10 3.78 -13.40
CA PHE A 139 -11.61 5.16 -13.31
C PHE A 139 -12.84 5.34 -12.43
N ASP A 140 -13.54 4.27 -12.09
CA ASP A 140 -14.76 4.29 -11.27
C ASP A 140 -14.50 4.09 -9.76
N GLU A 141 -13.27 3.76 -9.35
CA GLU A 141 -12.90 3.44 -7.95
C GLU A 141 -11.99 4.50 -7.29
N ILE A 142 -11.71 5.61 -7.99
CA ILE A 142 -10.83 6.66 -7.43
C ILE A 142 -11.67 7.62 -6.58
N GLU A 143 -11.82 7.33 -5.30
CA GLU A 143 -12.38 8.27 -4.31
C GLU A 143 -11.28 8.94 -3.45
N THR A 144 -10.02 8.60 -3.66
CA THR A 144 -8.92 9.07 -2.80
C THR A 144 -8.21 10.26 -3.43
N LEU A 145 -8.58 11.47 -3.05
CA LEU A 145 -7.93 12.70 -3.46
C LEU A 145 -6.99 13.20 -2.35
N ALA A 146 -5.71 13.28 -2.67
CA ALA A 146 -4.75 13.99 -1.83
C ALA A 146 -4.68 15.45 -2.27
N SER A 147 -4.97 16.38 -1.38
CA SER A 147 -4.87 17.80 -1.66
C SER A 147 -4.15 18.54 -0.55
N GLY A 148 -3.52 19.64 -0.90
CA GLY A 148 -2.85 20.45 0.09
C GLY A 148 -2.39 21.78 -0.47
N GLY A 149 -2.02 22.64 0.43
CA GLY A 149 -1.51 23.93 0.04
C GLY A 149 -0.78 24.64 1.19
N ARG A 150 0.01 25.59 0.80
CA ARG A 150 0.64 26.53 1.74
C ARG A 150 0.49 27.94 1.22
N VAL A 151 0.37 28.86 2.14
CA VAL A 151 0.32 30.29 1.86
C VAL A 151 1.19 31.01 2.86
N HIS A 152 1.88 32.02 2.40
CA HIS A 152 2.49 32.98 3.32
C HIS A 152 2.41 34.42 2.79
N TYR A 153 2.40 35.36 3.73
CA TYR A 153 2.32 36.78 3.45
C TYR A 153 3.18 37.57 4.44
N TRP A 154 4.03 38.46 3.91
CA TRP A 154 4.78 39.41 4.67
C TRP A 154 4.01 40.74 4.78
N PHE A 155 3.53 41.09 5.97
CA PHE A 155 2.90 42.37 6.23
C PHE A 155 3.90 43.55 6.20
N ASN A 156 5.10 43.28 6.69
CA ASN A 156 6.25 44.18 6.66
C ASN A 156 7.53 43.33 6.78
N ASP A 157 8.69 43.98 6.82
CA ASP A 157 9.99 43.29 6.90
C ASP A 157 10.24 42.55 8.23
N HIS A 158 9.29 42.55 9.16
CA HIS A 158 9.44 41.94 10.48
C HIS A 158 8.34 40.92 10.82
N ILE A 159 7.23 40.94 10.10
CA ILE A 159 6.06 40.11 10.40
C ILE A 159 5.65 39.31 9.17
N LYS A 160 5.80 37.99 9.29
CA LYS A 160 5.33 37.01 8.31
C LYS A 160 4.21 36.17 8.93
N LEU A 161 3.13 35.99 8.20
CA LEU A 161 2.06 35.06 8.51
C LEU A 161 2.05 33.95 7.46
N GLY A 162 1.91 32.72 7.88
CA GLY A 162 1.83 31.57 6.96
C GLY A 162 1.01 30.44 7.54
N GLY A 163 0.46 29.63 6.65
CA GLY A 163 -0.29 28.43 6.99
C GLY A 163 -0.05 27.34 5.96
N THR A 164 -0.10 26.09 6.43
CA THR A 164 -0.05 24.89 5.59
C THR A 164 -1.21 24.00 5.97
N MET A 165 -1.87 23.46 4.96
CA MET A 165 -2.96 22.49 5.12
C MET A 165 -2.73 21.36 4.13
N SER A 166 -2.95 20.11 4.58
CA SER A 166 -2.96 18.94 3.72
C SER A 166 -4.06 18.01 4.19
N GLN A 167 -4.73 17.39 3.24
CA GLN A 167 -5.79 16.42 3.46
C GLN A 167 -5.56 15.24 2.53
N GLN A 168 -5.73 14.05 3.07
CA GLN A 168 -5.79 12.81 2.31
C GLN A 168 -6.99 12.03 2.86
N ASP A 169 -7.92 11.69 1.99
CA ASP A 169 -9.03 10.80 2.36
C ASP A 169 -8.51 9.35 2.26
N GLU A 170 -8.58 8.61 3.36
CA GLU A 170 -8.33 7.17 3.43
C GLU A 170 -9.63 6.52 3.91
N ASP A 171 -10.17 5.61 3.10
CA ASP A 171 -11.25 4.70 3.51
C ASP A 171 -10.71 3.43 4.18
#